data_afdd081380350e24138abb33752ef9ed
#
_entry.id   afdd081380350e24138abb33752ef9ed
#
_cell.length_a   1.000
_cell.length_b   1.000
_cell.length_c   1.000
_cell.angle_alpha   90.00
_cell.angle_beta   90.00
_cell.angle_gamma   90.00
#
_symmetry.space_group_name_H-M   'P 1'
#
loop_
_entity.id
_entity.type
_entity.pdbx_description
1 polymer ?
#
loop_
_entity_poly.entity_id
_entity_poly.type
_entity_poly.pdbx_seq_one_letter_code
_entity_poly.pdbx_strand_id
1 'polypeptide(L)'
;MFYATWCGHCDKMKKETLIDPEVVQYFNKNYVCAWQDMEVGQGPMLRKKYEIKSYPAFLFFDTSGVLVSQILGEFKPSDLIKEAQNALIPEKQIPYLKKQFEKDVSNAQNCLDYIMALRKGRIDFDGIAQRYFKTVEEKDLLSDMNWKIFANGIMDIQSREFKYVLSHQKEFADLISKTRVDRKLTYTINEYLKPSADAGDTLNYEKRKSIVLQTHYAKMDSIVYANDLVAYEKSKSWNKYAAAAQKFIKEFYWNNQSKLKEIAENIANNVSDKSSLMKAAEWAERALELRELFDTYMVCAKAYSKMGETEKARQFAQKGKELAIKNKSSYTEAEQYLK
;
A
#
# COMPACT_ATOMS: atom_id res chain seq x y z
N MET A 1 -2.58 -24.58 -10.77
CA MET A 1 -2.97 -23.19 -10.53
C MET A 1 -4.09 -23.12 -9.49
N PHE A 2 -3.95 -22.26 -8.53
CA PHE A 2 -4.98 -21.95 -7.53
C PHE A 2 -5.68 -20.66 -7.89
N TYR A 3 -7.02 -20.68 -7.88
CA TYR A 3 -7.85 -19.60 -8.37
C TYR A 3 -9.15 -19.46 -7.54
N ALA A 4 -9.92 -18.41 -7.82
CA ALA A 4 -11.30 -18.28 -7.37
C ALA A 4 -12.21 -17.95 -8.58
N THR A 5 -13.47 -18.32 -8.52
CA THR A 5 -14.42 -18.09 -9.64
C THR A 5 -14.71 -16.61 -9.91
N TRP A 6 -14.65 -15.76 -8.87
CA TRP A 6 -14.84 -14.31 -8.97
C TRP A 6 -13.57 -13.54 -9.41
N CYS A 7 -12.44 -14.23 -9.60
CA CYS A 7 -11.14 -13.59 -9.87
C CYS A 7 -10.98 -13.27 -11.37
N GLY A 8 -11.16 -12.01 -11.75
CA GLY A 8 -10.99 -11.54 -13.14
C GLY A 8 -9.58 -11.77 -13.69
N HIS A 9 -8.54 -11.62 -12.89
CA HIS A 9 -7.15 -11.94 -13.27
C HIS A 9 -6.96 -13.43 -13.58
N CYS A 10 -7.66 -14.30 -12.85
CA CYS A 10 -7.63 -15.73 -13.12
C CYS A 10 -8.29 -16.07 -14.45
N ASP A 11 -9.40 -15.42 -14.76
CA ASP A 11 -10.11 -15.60 -16.03
C ASP A 11 -9.26 -15.14 -17.22
N LYS A 12 -8.56 -14.03 -17.05
CA LYS A 12 -7.62 -13.56 -18.07
C LYS A 12 -6.49 -14.55 -18.31
N MET A 13 -5.88 -15.08 -17.23
CA MET A 13 -4.87 -16.13 -17.38
C MET A 13 -5.42 -17.35 -18.12
N LYS A 14 -6.66 -17.80 -17.80
CA LYS A 14 -7.31 -18.93 -18.47
C LYS A 14 -7.56 -18.69 -19.95
N LYS A 15 -7.97 -17.48 -20.33
CA LYS A 15 -8.39 -17.13 -21.70
C LYS A 15 -7.23 -16.70 -22.59
N GLU A 16 -6.12 -16.27 -22.04
CA GLU A 16 -4.98 -15.71 -22.79
C GLU A 16 -3.72 -16.56 -22.60
N THR A 17 -3.12 -16.56 -21.40
CA THR A 17 -1.80 -17.14 -21.16
C THR A 17 -1.80 -18.67 -21.17
N LEU A 18 -2.80 -19.31 -20.54
CA LEU A 18 -2.80 -20.77 -20.36
C LEU A 18 -3.28 -21.54 -21.60
N ILE A 19 -3.82 -20.86 -22.59
CA ILE A 19 -4.17 -21.43 -23.89
C ILE A 19 -3.12 -21.15 -24.96
N ASP A 20 -2.10 -20.35 -24.64
CA ASP A 20 -0.99 -20.09 -25.54
C ASP A 20 -0.29 -21.41 -25.93
N PRO A 21 -0.06 -21.67 -27.24
CA PRO A 21 0.51 -22.93 -27.70
C PRO A 21 1.85 -23.30 -27.08
N GLU A 22 2.75 -22.32 -26.85
CA GLU A 22 4.05 -22.56 -26.26
C GLU A 22 3.92 -22.93 -24.76
N VAL A 23 3.01 -22.28 -24.06
CA VAL A 23 2.69 -22.59 -22.64
C VAL A 23 2.13 -24.00 -22.56
N VAL A 24 1.11 -24.32 -23.35
CA VAL A 24 0.49 -25.65 -23.37
C VAL A 24 1.52 -26.73 -23.69
N GLN A 25 2.33 -26.54 -24.73
CA GLN A 25 3.38 -27.50 -25.09
C GLN A 25 4.39 -27.68 -23.97
N TYR A 26 4.87 -26.57 -23.37
CA TYR A 26 5.88 -26.61 -22.32
C TYR A 26 5.36 -27.32 -21.06
N PHE A 27 4.16 -26.95 -20.61
CA PHE A 27 3.59 -27.51 -19.38
C PHE A 27 3.21 -28.97 -19.55
N ASN A 28 2.60 -29.38 -20.66
CA ASN A 28 2.25 -30.79 -20.92
C ASN A 28 3.49 -31.69 -21.00
N LYS A 29 4.64 -31.16 -21.45
CA LYS A 29 5.88 -31.93 -21.51
C LYS A 29 6.56 -32.09 -20.14
N ASN A 30 6.46 -31.08 -19.27
CA ASN A 30 7.31 -30.98 -18.08
C ASN A 30 6.53 -31.12 -16.77
N TYR A 31 5.19 -31.00 -16.77
CA TYR A 31 4.38 -30.94 -15.55
C TYR A 31 3.10 -31.78 -15.65
N VAL A 32 2.65 -32.28 -14.52
CA VAL A 32 1.26 -32.68 -14.31
C VAL A 32 0.51 -31.48 -13.77
N CYS A 33 -0.42 -30.95 -14.57
CA CYS A 33 -1.12 -29.71 -14.26
C CYS A 33 -2.44 -29.98 -13.54
N ALA A 34 -2.69 -29.26 -12.46
CA ALA A 34 -3.94 -29.28 -11.73
C ALA A 34 -4.49 -27.86 -11.50
N TRP A 35 -5.82 -27.76 -11.44
CA TRP A 35 -6.53 -26.52 -11.16
C TRP A 35 -7.37 -26.74 -9.90
N GLN A 36 -7.27 -25.82 -8.95
CA GLN A 36 -8.02 -25.92 -7.70
C GLN A 36 -8.69 -24.58 -7.41
N ASP A 37 -10.01 -24.62 -7.29
CA ASP A 37 -10.76 -23.50 -6.76
C ASP A 37 -10.55 -23.43 -5.23
N MET A 38 -10.11 -22.25 -4.75
CA MET A 38 -9.75 -22.04 -3.35
C MET A 38 -10.96 -21.73 -2.45
N GLU A 39 -12.14 -21.57 -3.04
CA GLU A 39 -13.37 -21.23 -2.29
C GLU A 39 -14.25 -22.46 -2.04
N VAL A 40 -13.98 -23.59 -2.75
CA VAL A 40 -14.81 -24.80 -2.66
C VAL A 40 -14.00 -26.07 -2.39
N GLY A 41 -14.64 -27.08 -1.85
CA GLY A 41 -14.05 -28.40 -1.59
C GLY A 41 -12.85 -28.34 -0.66
N GLN A 42 -11.68 -28.80 -1.12
CA GLN A 42 -10.42 -28.76 -0.38
C GLN A 42 -9.73 -27.39 -0.47
N GLY A 43 -10.24 -26.47 -1.28
CA GLY A 43 -9.65 -25.16 -1.53
C GLY A 43 -9.32 -24.37 -0.26
N PRO A 44 -10.28 -24.16 0.67
CA PRO A 44 -10.02 -23.39 1.91
C PRO A 44 -8.90 -24.00 2.77
N MET A 45 -8.81 -25.32 2.85
CA MET A 45 -7.74 -26.01 3.57
C MET A 45 -6.38 -25.80 2.89
N LEU A 46 -6.32 -25.94 1.55
CA LEU A 46 -5.09 -25.73 0.78
C LEU A 46 -4.65 -24.28 0.81
N ARG A 47 -5.60 -23.32 0.75
CA ARG A 47 -5.34 -21.89 0.92
C ARG A 47 -4.61 -21.59 2.22
N LYS A 48 -5.09 -22.17 3.32
CA LYS A 48 -4.46 -22.03 4.64
C LYS A 48 -3.11 -22.73 4.68
N LYS A 49 -3.01 -23.96 4.18
CA LYS A 49 -1.78 -24.76 4.21
C LYS A 49 -0.61 -24.08 3.48
N TYR A 50 -0.88 -23.46 2.32
CA TYR A 50 0.14 -22.83 1.48
C TYR A 50 0.14 -21.30 1.60
N GLU A 51 -0.58 -20.74 2.56
CA GLU A 51 -0.67 -19.31 2.84
C GLU A 51 -1.00 -18.46 1.60
N ILE A 52 -1.96 -18.93 0.78
CA ILE A 52 -2.32 -18.23 -0.46
C ILE A 52 -3.03 -16.92 -0.14
N LYS A 53 -2.36 -15.80 -0.39
CA LYS A 53 -2.83 -14.44 -0.06
C LYS A 53 -3.54 -13.74 -1.23
N SER A 54 -3.35 -14.21 -2.46
CA SER A 54 -3.99 -13.63 -3.67
C SER A 54 -4.02 -14.62 -4.82
N TYR A 55 -4.89 -14.35 -5.80
CA TYR A 55 -5.07 -15.16 -7.00
C TYR A 55 -4.75 -14.36 -8.28
N PRO A 56 -4.37 -15.06 -9.36
CA PRO A 56 -4.01 -16.47 -9.45
C PRO A 56 -2.69 -16.78 -8.72
N ALA A 57 -2.56 -18.02 -8.22
CA ALA A 57 -1.33 -18.53 -7.62
C ALA A 57 -0.89 -19.81 -8.33
N PHE A 58 0.39 -19.89 -8.66
CA PHE A 58 0.99 -21.06 -9.28
C PHE A 58 1.97 -21.68 -8.28
N LEU A 59 1.69 -22.91 -7.89
CA LEU A 59 2.51 -23.68 -6.97
C LEU A 59 3.15 -24.83 -7.75
N PHE A 60 4.45 -24.95 -7.62
CA PHE A 60 5.23 -26.01 -8.24
C PHE A 60 5.68 -26.99 -7.15
N PHE A 61 5.39 -28.26 -7.36
CA PHE A 61 5.76 -29.34 -6.45
C PHE A 61 6.70 -30.30 -7.16
N ASP A 62 7.62 -30.89 -6.42
CA ASP A 62 8.40 -32.02 -6.92
C ASP A 62 7.58 -33.33 -6.89
N THR A 63 8.19 -34.41 -7.35
CA THR A 63 7.56 -35.74 -7.41
C THR A 63 7.27 -36.35 -6.02
N SER A 64 7.85 -35.81 -4.96
CA SER A 64 7.56 -36.20 -3.56
C SER A 64 6.46 -35.35 -2.93
N GLY A 65 5.93 -34.35 -3.66
CA GLY A 65 4.90 -33.43 -3.16
C GLY A 65 5.43 -32.27 -2.31
N VAL A 66 6.72 -32.00 -2.35
CA VAL A 66 7.32 -30.84 -1.69
C VAL A 66 7.14 -29.60 -2.55
N LEU A 67 6.67 -28.50 -1.96
CA LEU A 67 6.58 -27.21 -2.62
C LEU A 67 7.97 -26.65 -2.93
N VAL A 68 8.31 -26.56 -4.22
CA VAL A 68 9.63 -26.08 -4.66
C VAL A 68 9.64 -24.65 -5.12
N SER A 69 8.50 -24.13 -5.61
CA SER A 69 8.36 -22.73 -6.01
C SER A 69 6.89 -22.29 -5.92
N GLN A 70 6.68 -21.01 -5.61
CA GLN A 70 5.37 -20.37 -5.61
C GLN A 70 5.49 -18.99 -6.24
N ILE A 71 4.55 -18.69 -7.16
CA ILE A 71 4.46 -17.38 -7.81
C ILE A 71 2.99 -16.94 -7.84
N LEU A 72 2.75 -15.63 -7.76
CA LEU A 72 1.41 -15.07 -7.72
C LEU A 72 1.23 -13.96 -8.76
N GLY A 73 0.02 -13.87 -9.28
CA GLY A 73 -0.40 -12.82 -10.20
C GLY A 73 -0.49 -13.25 -11.65
N GLU A 74 -0.73 -12.27 -12.52
CA GLU A 74 -0.78 -12.48 -13.97
C GLU A 74 0.63 -12.56 -14.56
N PHE A 75 0.79 -13.43 -15.53
CA PHE A 75 2.03 -13.62 -16.28
C PHE A 75 1.73 -13.59 -17.78
N LYS A 76 2.64 -13.02 -18.56
CA LYS A 76 2.69 -13.26 -20.00
C LYS A 76 3.18 -14.69 -20.28
N PRO A 77 2.88 -15.28 -21.45
CA PRO A 77 3.32 -16.63 -21.79
C PRO A 77 4.79 -16.90 -21.53
N SER A 78 5.68 -16.07 -22.05
CA SER A 78 7.14 -16.21 -21.88
C SER A 78 7.60 -16.13 -20.41
N ASP A 79 6.97 -15.26 -19.63
CA ASP A 79 7.31 -15.11 -18.22
C ASP A 79 6.88 -16.33 -17.40
N LEU A 80 5.68 -16.88 -17.69
CA LEU A 80 5.19 -18.08 -17.02
C LEU A 80 6.07 -19.29 -17.33
N ILE A 81 6.47 -19.46 -18.60
CA ILE A 81 7.40 -20.53 -19.01
C ILE A 81 8.73 -20.37 -18.27
N LYS A 82 9.28 -19.16 -18.21
CA LYS A 82 10.55 -18.89 -17.51
C LYS A 82 10.46 -19.24 -16.01
N GLU A 83 9.34 -18.93 -15.36
CA GLU A 83 9.14 -19.31 -13.97
C GLU A 83 9.00 -20.82 -13.79
N ALA A 84 8.31 -21.49 -14.70
CA ALA A 84 8.23 -22.93 -14.69
C ALA A 84 9.60 -23.58 -14.94
N GLN A 85 10.45 -23.03 -15.85
CA GLN A 85 11.83 -23.48 -16.04
C GLN A 85 12.64 -23.31 -14.75
N ASN A 86 12.52 -22.15 -14.09
CA ASN A 86 13.21 -21.90 -12.83
C ASN A 86 12.83 -22.91 -11.73
N ALA A 87 11.55 -23.31 -11.67
CA ALA A 87 11.08 -24.27 -10.70
C ALA A 87 11.67 -25.69 -10.86
N LEU A 88 12.19 -26.03 -12.05
CA LEU A 88 12.88 -27.29 -12.32
C LEU A 88 14.36 -27.27 -11.97
N ILE A 89 14.95 -26.10 -11.71
CA ILE A 89 16.36 -25.93 -11.37
C ILE A 89 16.52 -26.10 -9.85
N PRO A 90 17.16 -27.16 -9.34
CA PRO A 90 17.27 -27.43 -7.91
C PRO A 90 17.80 -26.24 -7.10
N GLU A 91 18.81 -25.53 -7.63
CA GLU A 91 19.47 -24.40 -6.98
C GLU A 91 18.58 -23.17 -6.83
N LYS A 92 17.44 -23.10 -7.51
CA LYS A 92 16.44 -22.04 -7.42
C LYS A 92 15.21 -22.41 -6.58
N GLN A 93 15.15 -23.64 -6.12
CA GLN A 93 14.04 -24.15 -5.35
C GLN A 93 14.09 -23.68 -3.89
N ILE A 94 12.94 -23.34 -3.33
CA ILE A 94 12.79 -22.85 -1.95
C ILE A 94 13.49 -23.79 -0.94
N PRO A 95 13.30 -25.13 -0.97
CA PRO A 95 13.97 -26.04 -0.03
C PRO A 95 15.49 -26.01 -0.13
N TYR A 96 16.03 -25.91 -1.35
CA TYR A 96 17.47 -25.81 -1.56
C TYR A 96 18.01 -24.47 -1.00
N LEU A 97 17.39 -23.36 -1.37
CA LEU A 97 17.80 -22.04 -0.91
C LEU A 97 17.74 -21.91 0.61
N LYS A 98 16.69 -22.47 1.23
CA LYS A 98 16.59 -22.59 2.69
C LYS A 98 17.77 -23.34 3.27
N LYS A 99 18.09 -24.52 2.70
CA LYS A 99 19.21 -25.34 3.17
C LYS A 99 20.56 -24.62 3.04
N GLN A 100 20.79 -23.87 1.95
CA GLN A 100 22.01 -23.09 1.80
C GLN A 100 22.12 -21.96 2.81
N PHE A 101 21.03 -21.24 3.06
CA PHE A 101 20.99 -20.18 4.09
C PHE A 101 21.19 -20.74 5.50
N GLU A 102 20.56 -21.87 5.84
CA GLU A 102 20.72 -22.52 7.16
C GLU A 102 22.15 -23.08 7.37
N LYS A 103 22.81 -23.49 6.30
CA LYS A 103 24.20 -23.98 6.36
C LYS A 103 25.19 -22.86 6.65
N ASP A 104 24.94 -21.65 6.12
CA ASP A 104 25.77 -20.47 6.32
C ASP A 104 24.94 -19.21 6.32
N VAL A 105 24.50 -18.81 7.52
CA VAL A 105 23.67 -17.61 7.73
C VAL A 105 24.43 -16.32 7.41
N SER A 106 25.76 -16.34 7.43
CA SER A 106 26.60 -15.18 7.14
C SER A 106 26.77 -14.93 5.63
N ASN A 107 26.38 -15.87 4.78
CA ASN A 107 26.46 -15.73 3.34
C ASN A 107 25.34 -14.81 2.81
N ALA A 108 25.74 -13.62 2.37
CA ALA A 108 24.82 -12.58 1.88
C ALA A 108 24.01 -13.03 0.66
N GLN A 109 24.65 -13.75 -0.30
CA GLN A 109 23.96 -14.21 -1.50
C GLN A 109 22.89 -15.26 -1.16
N ASN A 110 23.20 -16.23 -0.30
CA ASN A 110 22.24 -17.23 0.15
C ASN A 110 21.04 -16.58 0.86
N CYS A 111 21.29 -15.56 1.71
CA CYS A 111 20.24 -14.79 2.36
C CYS A 111 19.33 -14.08 1.35
N LEU A 112 19.93 -13.36 0.40
CA LEU A 112 19.18 -12.62 -0.62
C LEU A 112 18.36 -13.55 -1.50
N ASP A 113 18.94 -14.63 -2.01
CA ASP A 113 18.26 -15.57 -2.90
C ASP A 113 17.08 -16.24 -2.22
N TYR A 114 17.23 -16.60 -0.94
CA TYR A 114 16.15 -17.20 -0.17
C TYR A 114 15.02 -16.20 0.08
N ILE A 115 15.33 -14.97 0.53
CA ILE A 115 14.33 -13.89 0.67
C ILE A 115 13.59 -13.64 -0.65
N MET A 116 14.31 -13.54 -1.76
CA MET A 116 13.71 -13.24 -3.06
C MET A 116 12.78 -14.36 -3.54
N ALA A 117 13.12 -15.63 -3.29
CA ALA A 117 12.26 -16.76 -3.62
C ALA A 117 10.94 -16.75 -2.80
N LEU A 118 11.01 -16.46 -1.51
CA LEU A 118 9.84 -16.37 -0.64
C LEU A 118 8.96 -15.16 -0.98
N ARG A 119 9.57 -14.00 -1.21
CA ARG A 119 8.84 -12.79 -1.62
C ARG A 119 8.05 -12.99 -2.91
N LYS A 120 8.62 -13.67 -3.88
CA LYS A 120 7.98 -13.98 -5.16
C LYS A 120 6.68 -14.75 -4.96
N GLY A 121 6.69 -15.67 -4.01
CA GLY A 121 5.52 -16.44 -3.60
C GLY A 121 4.63 -15.77 -2.56
N ARG A 122 4.98 -14.57 -2.08
CA ARG A 122 4.35 -13.91 -0.91
C ARG A 122 4.28 -14.82 0.32
N ILE A 123 5.24 -15.73 0.41
CA ILE A 123 5.47 -16.57 1.59
C ILE A 123 6.14 -15.71 2.65
N ASP A 124 5.86 -15.99 3.90
CA ASP A 124 6.50 -15.28 5.01
C ASP A 124 8.01 -15.50 5.01
N PHE A 125 8.75 -14.40 5.15
CA PHE A 125 10.23 -14.36 5.19
C PHE A 125 10.75 -13.56 6.40
N ASP A 126 9.87 -13.30 7.37
CA ASP A 126 10.24 -12.51 8.53
C ASP A 126 11.38 -13.17 9.31
N GLY A 127 12.29 -12.37 9.85
CA GLY A 127 13.43 -12.84 10.61
C GLY A 127 14.65 -13.32 9.80
N ILE A 128 14.52 -13.59 8.48
CA ILE A 128 15.65 -14.10 7.67
C ILE A 128 16.75 -13.02 7.54
N ALA A 129 16.39 -11.81 7.12
CA ALA A 129 17.35 -10.71 7.00
C ALA A 129 17.97 -10.36 8.36
N GLN A 130 17.19 -10.36 9.44
CA GLN A 130 17.67 -10.09 10.79
C GLN A 130 18.71 -11.11 11.26
N ARG A 131 18.52 -12.40 10.92
CA ARG A 131 19.51 -13.47 11.23
C ARG A 131 20.83 -13.21 10.51
N TYR A 132 20.77 -12.87 9.22
CA TYR A 132 21.96 -12.49 8.45
C TYR A 132 22.64 -11.26 9.05
N PHE A 133 21.89 -10.17 9.29
CA PHE A 133 22.48 -8.93 9.78
C PHE A 133 23.09 -9.04 11.18
N LYS A 134 22.72 -10.02 12.00
CA LYS A 134 23.41 -10.33 13.26
C LYS A 134 24.86 -10.76 13.06
N THR A 135 25.24 -11.26 11.88
CA THR A 135 26.61 -11.66 11.53
C THR A 135 27.41 -10.53 10.89
N VAL A 136 26.79 -9.40 10.55
CA VAL A 136 27.40 -8.25 9.85
C VAL A 136 27.81 -7.19 10.84
N GLU A 137 29.07 -6.76 10.79
CA GLU A 137 29.54 -5.62 11.57
C GLU A 137 28.96 -4.30 11.01
N GLU A 138 28.83 -3.29 11.87
CA GLU A 138 28.21 -2.01 11.47
C GLU A 138 28.96 -1.32 10.34
N LYS A 139 30.30 -1.35 10.36
CA LYS A 139 31.18 -0.79 9.33
C LYS A 139 30.93 -1.39 7.92
N ASP A 140 30.42 -2.63 7.85
CA ASP A 140 30.18 -3.38 6.63
C ASP A 140 28.74 -3.24 6.09
N LEU A 141 27.87 -2.54 6.82
CA LEU A 141 26.47 -2.33 6.40
C LEU A 141 26.34 -1.54 5.10
N LEU A 142 27.26 -0.62 4.84
CA LEU A 142 27.25 0.22 3.64
C LEU A 142 27.85 -0.56 2.44
N SER A 143 27.04 -1.42 1.82
CA SER A 143 27.39 -2.15 0.60
C SER A 143 26.16 -2.39 -0.27
N ASP A 144 26.36 -2.60 -1.59
CA ASP A 144 25.27 -2.91 -2.53
C ASP A 144 24.52 -4.20 -2.14
N MET A 145 25.25 -5.23 -1.68
CA MET A 145 24.63 -6.48 -1.27
C MET A 145 23.79 -6.31 0.01
N ASN A 146 24.32 -5.64 1.01
CA ASN A 146 23.57 -5.38 2.25
C ASN A 146 22.38 -4.46 2.01
N TRP A 147 22.50 -3.49 1.10
CA TRP A 147 21.34 -2.72 0.65
C TRP A 147 20.25 -3.60 0.04
N LYS A 148 20.59 -4.54 -0.83
CA LYS A 148 19.62 -5.46 -1.44
C LYS A 148 18.89 -6.30 -0.39
N ILE A 149 19.63 -6.84 0.60
CA ILE A 149 19.03 -7.60 1.69
C ILE A 149 18.15 -6.70 2.57
N PHE A 150 18.63 -5.52 2.94
CA PHE A 150 17.86 -4.53 3.70
C PHE A 150 16.58 -4.14 2.97
N ALA A 151 16.67 -3.77 1.69
CA ALA A 151 15.54 -3.30 0.91
C ALA A 151 14.45 -4.38 0.76
N ASN A 152 14.84 -5.64 0.73
CA ASN A 152 13.92 -6.75 0.54
C ASN A 152 13.49 -7.47 1.83
N GLY A 153 14.27 -7.38 2.91
CA GLY A 153 14.06 -8.19 4.10
C GLY A 153 13.79 -7.42 5.40
N ILE A 154 14.05 -6.10 5.47
CA ILE A 154 13.84 -5.31 6.69
C ILE A 154 12.61 -4.42 6.56
N MET A 155 11.68 -4.58 7.52
CA MET A 155 10.47 -3.76 7.64
C MET A 155 10.33 -3.09 9.01
N ASP A 156 11.22 -3.41 9.95
CA ASP A 156 11.22 -2.83 11.29
C ASP A 156 12.02 -1.51 11.32
N ILE A 157 11.30 -0.39 11.56
CA ILE A 157 11.90 0.95 11.69
C ILE A 157 12.78 1.11 12.93
N GLN A 158 12.68 0.20 13.89
CA GLN A 158 13.48 0.22 15.13
C GLN A 158 14.74 -0.63 15.00
N SER A 159 14.88 -1.41 13.92
CA SER A 159 16.07 -2.23 13.67
C SER A 159 17.34 -1.37 13.55
N ARG A 160 18.47 -1.97 13.88
CA ARG A 160 19.81 -1.36 13.71
C ARG A 160 20.01 -0.94 12.26
N GLU A 161 19.66 -1.81 11.32
CA GLU A 161 19.86 -1.62 9.89
C GLU A 161 19.04 -0.43 9.36
N PHE A 162 17.78 -0.30 9.80
CA PHE A 162 16.96 0.85 9.42
C PHE A 162 17.55 2.16 9.94
N LYS A 163 17.95 2.19 11.20
CA LYS A 163 18.58 3.38 11.82
C LYS A 163 19.89 3.74 11.14
N TYR A 164 20.69 2.73 10.78
CA TYR A 164 21.93 2.94 10.05
C TYR A 164 21.70 3.53 8.66
N VAL A 165 20.78 2.97 7.86
CA VAL A 165 20.42 3.53 6.56
C VAL A 165 19.87 4.95 6.69
N LEU A 166 19.07 5.20 7.72
CA LEU A 166 18.50 6.52 8.01
C LEU A 166 19.58 7.56 8.34
N SER A 167 20.63 7.20 9.09
CA SER A 167 21.73 8.11 9.44
C SER A 167 22.76 8.29 8.31
N HIS A 168 22.84 7.34 7.36
CA HIS A 168 23.79 7.35 6.24
C HIS A 168 23.08 7.49 4.89
N GLN A 169 21.96 8.27 4.85
CA GLN A 169 21.14 8.41 3.62
C GLN A 169 21.92 8.92 2.42
N LYS A 170 22.88 9.82 2.64
CA LYS A 170 23.71 10.38 1.57
C LYS A 170 24.61 9.32 0.95
N GLU A 171 25.32 8.57 1.77
CA GLU A 171 26.24 7.52 1.35
C GLU A 171 25.49 6.41 0.60
N PHE A 172 24.31 6.00 1.09
CA PHE A 172 23.45 5.06 0.35
C PHE A 172 22.86 5.66 -0.93
N ALA A 173 22.56 6.96 -0.96
CA ALA A 173 22.10 7.63 -2.16
C ALA A 173 23.17 7.65 -3.24
N ASP A 174 24.44 7.88 -2.87
CA ASP A 174 25.59 7.87 -3.76
C ASP A 174 25.89 6.44 -4.27
N LEU A 175 25.77 5.44 -3.39
CA LEU A 175 26.03 4.03 -3.74
C LEU A 175 24.93 3.44 -4.62
N ILE A 176 23.67 3.73 -4.35
CA ILE A 176 22.51 3.07 -4.96
C ILE A 176 21.69 4.02 -5.84
N SER A 177 20.96 4.92 -5.25
CA SER A 177 20.31 6.14 -5.75
C SER A 177 19.43 6.76 -4.67
N LYS A 178 19.34 8.08 -4.65
CA LYS A 178 18.47 8.82 -3.74
C LYS A 178 17.01 8.35 -3.80
N THR A 179 16.48 8.14 -5.00
CA THR A 179 15.08 7.71 -5.22
C THR A 179 14.79 6.35 -4.59
N ARG A 180 15.71 5.39 -4.68
CA ARG A 180 15.52 4.05 -4.10
C ARG A 180 15.59 4.08 -2.59
N VAL A 181 16.54 4.85 -2.03
CA VAL A 181 16.68 5.03 -0.57
C VAL A 181 15.45 5.70 0.00
N ASP A 182 15.04 6.83 -0.55
CA ASP A 182 13.84 7.57 -0.12
C ASP A 182 12.58 6.70 -0.21
N ARG A 183 12.41 5.95 -1.30
CA ARG A 183 11.26 5.05 -1.47
C ARG A 183 11.22 3.98 -0.40
N LYS A 184 12.36 3.35 -0.09
CA LYS A 184 12.42 2.29 0.92
C LYS A 184 12.11 2.83 2.32
N LEU A 185 12.73 3.96 2.71
CA LEU A 185 12.49 4.57 4.01
C LEU A 185 11.02 5.01 4.15
N THR A 186 10.50 5.74 3.16
CA THR A 186 9.11 6.20 3.13
C THR A 186 8.13 5.02 3.22
N TYR A 187 8.36 3.97 2.42
CA TYR A 187 7.52 2.77 2.42
C TYR A 187 7.54 2.08 3.78
N THR A 188 8.73 1.85 4.36
CA THR A 188 8.85 1.15 5.63
C THR A 188 8.19 1.92 6.78
N ILE A 189 8.34 3.25 6.82
CA ILE A 189 7.68 4.10 7.84
C ILE A 189 6.15 4.07 7.65
N ASN A 190 5.68 4.15 6.40
CA ASN A 190 4.25 4.12 6.12
C ASN A 190 3.63 2.76 6.53
N GLU A 191 4.26 1.65 6.16
CA GLU A 191 3.80 0.30 6.55
C GLU A 191 3.84 0.07 8.07
N TYR A 192 4.70 0.78 8.79
CA TYR A 192 4.69 0.73 10.25
C TYR A 192 3.47 1.44 10.85
N LEU A 193 3.02 2.57 10.28
CA LEU A 193 1.85 3.33 10.75
C LEU A 193 0.52 2.73 10.28
N LYS A 194 0.47 2.32 9.02
CA LYS A 194 -0.74 1.99 8.28
C LYS A 194 -1.68 0.97 8.97
N PRO A 195 -1.23 -0.16 9.53
CA PRO A 195 -2.14 -1.13 10.13
C PRO A 195 -3.00 -0.57 11.26
N SER A 196 -2.43 0.30 12.11
CA SER A 196 -3.18 0.94 13.18
C SER A 196 -4.06 2.10 12.69
N ALA A 197 -3.60 2.82 11.66
CA ALA A 197 -4.39 3.87 11.02
C ALA A 197 -5.62 3.29 10.31
N ASP A 198 -5.45 2.28 9.48
CA ASP A 198 -6.55 1.62 8.74
C ASP A 198 -7.57 0.94 9.68
N ALA A 199 -7.12 0.44 10.82
CA ALA A 199 -7.98 -0.14 11.84
C ALA A 199 -8.73 0.92 12.69
N GLY A 200 -8.36 2.19 12.61
CA GLY A 200 -8.86 3.25 13.49
C GLY A 200 -8.46 3.05 14.95
N ASP A 201 -7.41 2.27 15.22
CA ASP A 201 -6.86 2.04 16.56
C ASP A 201 -5.97 3.23 16.96
N THR A 202 -6.62 4.30 17.43
CA THR A 202 -5.92 5.55 17.76
C THR A 202 -4.88 5.38 18.85
N LEU A 203 -5.07 4.49 19.81
CA LEU A 203 -4.09 4.27 20.88
C LEU A 203 -2.79 3.69 20.34
N ASN A 204 -2.85 2.64 19.56
CA ASN A 204 -1.66 2.04 18.95
C ASN A 204 -1.10 2.94 17.84
N TYR A 205 -1.94 3.66 17.12
CA TYR A 205 -1.50 4.64 16.13
C TYR A 205 -0.64 5.74 16.76
N GLU A 206 -1.10 6.37 17.84
CA GLU A 206 -0.34 7.43 18.53
C GLU A 206 1.00 6.91 19.11
N LYS A 207 1.02 5.69 19.65
CA LYS A 207 2.27 5.05 20.08
C LYS A 207 3.25 4.87 18.93
N ARG A 208 2.78 4.33 17.79
CA ARG A 208 3.60 4.15 16.59
C ARG A 208 4.06 5.49 16.01
N LYS A 209 3.18 6.47 15.95
CA LYS A 209 3.48 7.83 15.52
C LYS A 209 4.58 8.47 16.35
N SER A 210 4.55 8.32 17.68
CA SER A 210 5.61 8.85 18.54
C SER A 210 7.00 8.27 18.23
N ILE A 211 7.06 6.98 17.87
CA ILE A 211 8.31 6.32 17.44
C ILE A 211 8.77 6.86 16.08
N VAL A 212 7.85 7.04 15.14
CA VAL A 212 8.15 7.61 13.81
C VAL A 212 8.68 9.03 13.94
N LEU A 213 8.09 9.86 14.81
CA LEU A 213 8.54 11.24 15.04
C LEU A 213 9.99 11.31 15.56
N GLN A 214 10.45 10.30 16.27
CA GLN A 214 11.85 10.21 16.76
C GLN A 214 12.85 9.86 15.64
N THR A 215 12.40 9.44 14.46
CA THR A 215 13.29 9.13 13.35
C THR A 215 13.90 10.37 12.69
N HIS A 216 13.27 11.52 12.85
CA HIS A 216 13.67 12.80 12.20
C HIS A 216 13.84 12.69 10.67
N TYR A 217 13.16 11.74 10.03
CA TYR A 217 13.20 11.57 8.58
C TYR A 217 12.60 12.78 7.87
N ALA A 218 13.31 13.31 6.87
CA ALA A 218 12.91 14.57 6.21
C ALA A 218 11.49 14.57 5.60
N LYS A 219 10.95 13.39 5.23
CA LYS A 219 9.59 13.26 4.68
C LYS A 219 8.56 12.78 5.72
N MET A 220 8.95 12.74 6.97
CA MET A 220 8.12 12.20 8.05
C MET A 220 6.79 12.93 8.18
N ASP A 221 6.78 14.26 8.11
CA ASP A 221 5.57 15.07 8.28
C ASP A 221 4.49 14.72 7.25
N SER A 222 4.87 14.53 5.98
CA SER A 222 3.91 14.13 4.94
C SER A 222 3.34 12.72 5.16
N ILE A 223 4.17 11.77 5.63
CA ILE A 223 3.75 10.39 5.91
C ILE A 223 2.81 10.38 7.12
N VAL A 224 3.20 11.06 8.19
CA VAL A 224 2.40 11.16 9.42
C VAL A 224 1.06 11.83 9.12
N TYR A 225 1.06 12.93 8.39
CA TYR A 225 -0.16 13.65 8.03
C TYR A 225 -1.17 12.79 7.26
N ALA A 226 -0.69 12.08 6.25
CA ALA A 226 -1.56 11.18 5.48
C ALA A 226 -2.17 10.08 6.35
N ASN A 227 -1.39 9.51 7.27
CA ASN A 227 -1.89 8.48 8.20
C ASN A 227 -2.75 9.06 9.33
N ASP A 228 -2.49 10.30 9.80
CA ASP A 228 -3.35 11.01 10.77
C ASP A 228 -4.77 11.15 10.23
N LEU A 229 -4.92 11.59 8.99
CA LEU A 229 -6.25 11.73 8.38
C LEU A 229 -6.98 10.38 8.32
N VAL A 230 -6.30 9.30 7.90
CA VAL A 230 -6.90 7.97 7.86
C VAL A 230 -7.28 7.48 9.26
N ALA A 231 -6.36 7.56 10.21
CA ALA A 231 -6.58 7.05 11.57
C ALA A 231 -7.74 7.76 12.27
N TYR A 232 -7.80 9.10 12.15
CA TYR A 232 -8.84 9.88 12.80
C TYR A 232 -10.20 9.80 12.09
N GLU A 233 -10.22 9.61 10.77
CA GLU A 233 -11.43 9.32 10.02
C GLU A 233 -12.01 7.95 10.41
N LYS A 234 -11.20 6.90 10.39
CA LYS A 234 -11.61 5.53 10.75
C LYS A 234 -12.11 5.41 12.18
N SER A 235 -11.46 6.10 13.10
CA SER A 235 -11.88 6.16 14.52
C SER A 235 -13.00 7.17 14.80
N LYS A 236 -13.45 7.94 13.79
CA LYS A 236 -14.40 9.05 13.95
C LYS A 236 -13.95 10.12 14.97
N SER A 237 -12.64 10.28 15.11
CA SER A 237 -12.02 11.28 16.01
C SER A 237 -11.96 12.65 15.30
N TRP A 238 -13.13 13.23 15.00
CA TRP A 238 -13.26 14.37 14.08
C TRP A 238 -12.54 15.64 14.54
N ASN A 239 -12.44 15.88 15.85
CA ASN A 239 -11.67 17.01 16.36
C ASN A 239 -10.16 16.85 16.08
N LYS A 240 -9.62 15.63 16.23
CA LYS A 240 -8.23 15.34 15.87
C LYS A 240 -8.01 15.42 14.36
N TYR A 241 -8.99 14.93 13.57
CA TYR A 241 -8.98 15.05 12.11
C TYR A 241 -8.88 16.51 11.67
N ALA A 242 -9.75 17.38 12.19
CA ALA A 242 -9.74 18.81 11.88
C ALA A 242 -8.43 19.50 12.29
N ALA A 243 -7.90 19.16 13.47
CA ALA A 243 -6.61 19.71 13.93
C ALA A 243 -5.44 19.29 13.03
N ALA A 244 -5.37 18.01 12.62
CA ALA A 244 -4.36 17.51 11.69
C ALA A 244 -4.49 18.22 10.33
N ALA A 245 -5.71 18.33 9.79
CA ALA A 245 -5.96 19.02 8.54
C ALA A 245 -5.50 20.49 8.57
N GLN A 246 -5.82 21.24 9.63
CA GLN A 246 -5.40 22.64 9.79
C GLN A 246 -3.88 22.80 9.78
N LYS A 247 -3.15 21.85 10.36
CA LYS A 247 -1.70 21.93 10.47
C LYS A 247 -0.98 21.86 9.12
N PHE A 248 -1.41 20.98 8.23
CA PHE A 248 -0.59 20.60 7.08
C PHE A 248 -1.24 20.73 5.70
N ILE A 249 -2.56 21.05 5.61
CA ILE A 249 -3.27 21.05 4.33
C ILE A 249 -2.66 21.99 3.30
N LYS A 250 -2.18 23.18 3.77
CA LYS A 250 -1.55 24.19 2.90
C LYS A 250 -0.23 23.71 2.32
N GLU A 251 0.51 22.92 3.06
CA GLU A 251 1.80 22.41 2.64
C GLU A 251 1.67 21.24 1.65
N PHE A 252 0.76 20.28 1.93
CA PHE A 252 0.72 19.04 1.17
C PHE A 252 -0.41 18.95 0.16
N TYR A 253 -1.55 19.64 0.37
CA TYR A 253 -2.73 19.45 -0.46
C TYR A 253 -3.33 20.72 -1.05
N TRP A 254 -2.70 21.89 -0.89
CA TRP A 254 -3.25 23.18 -1.33
C TRP A 254 -3.58 23.27 -2.84
N ASN A 255 -2.92 22.46 -3.64
CA ASN A 255 -3.14 22.36 -5.09
C ASN A 255 -3.79 21.03 -5.51
N ASN A 256 -4.37 20.28 -4.58
CA ASN A 256 -5.08 19.04 -4.85
C ASN A 256 -6.57 19.21 -4.60
N GLN A 257 -7.33 19.50 -5.67
CA GLN A 257 -8.77 19.76 -5.63
C GLN A 257 -9.55 18.65 -4.90
N SER A 258 -9.29 17.39 -5.26
CA SER A 258 -10.02 16.25 -4.69
C SER A 258 -9.76 16.10 -3.19
N LYS A 259 -8.51 16.27 -2.74
CA LYS A 259 -8.18 16.17 -1.31
C LYS A 259 -8.68 17.36 -0.51
N LEU A 260 -8.63 18.57 -1.05
CA LEU A 260 -9.24 19.74 -0.42
C LEU A 260 -10.75 19.54 -0.20
N LYS A 261 -11.46 19.09 -1.25
CA LYS A 261 -12.90 18.81 -1.19
C LYS A 261 -13.21 17.71 -0.15
N GLU A 262 -12.51 16.57 -0.23
CA GLU A 262 -12.68 15.42 0.68
C GLU A 262 -12.52 15.83 2.16
N ILE A 263 -11.44 16.56 2.48
CA ILE A 263 -11.14 16.97 3.85
C ILE A 263 -12.18 17.99 4.33
N ALA A 264 -12.54 18.95 3.49
CA ALA A 264 -13.58 19.95 3.83
C ALA A 264 -14.94 19.30 4.06
N GLU A 265 -15.32 18.34 3.23
CA GLU A 265 -16.57 17.59 3.33
C GLU A 265 -16.63 16.77 4.63
N ASN A 266 -15.57 16.07 4.98
CA ASN A 266 -15.48 15.31 6.22
C ASN A 266 -15.69 16.21 7.45
N ILE A 267 -15.09 17.41 7.47
CA ILE A 267 -15.27 18.37 8.55
C ILE A 267 -16.68 18.96 8.51
N ALA A 268 -17.19 19.39 7.38
CA ALA A 268 -18.53 19.94 7.24
C ALA A 268 -19.63 18.94 7.66
N ASN A 269 -19.39 17.64 7.45
CA ASN A 269 -20.31 16.60 7.86
C ASN A 269 -20.29 16.33 9.37
N ASN A 270 -19.13 16.30 9.99
CA ASN A 270 -18.91 15.64 11.27
C ASN A 270 -18.49 16.58 12.43
N VAL A 271 -18.15 17.85 12.13
CA VAL A 271 -17.71 18.82 13.13
C VAL A 271 -18.75 19.92 13.27
N SER A 272 -18.84 20.51 14.46
CA SER A 272 -19.82 21.58 14.76
C SER A 272 -19.16 22.89 15.19
N ASP A 273 -17.85 22.87 15.54
CA ASP A 273 -17.22 24.10 15.96
C ASP A 273 -17.01 25.07 14.77
N LYS A 274 -17.31 26.34 15.03
CA LYS A 274 -17.31 27.38 13.98
C LYS A 274 -15.94 27.60 13.35
N SER A 275 -14.85 27.41 14.11
CA SER A 275 -13.49 27.61 13.61
C SER A 275 -13.11 26.54 12.56
N SER A 276 -13.38 25.27 12.84
CA SER A 276 -13.13 24.17 11.92
C SER A 276 -14.03 24.26 10.69
N LEU A 277 -15.31 24.64 10.86
CA LEU A 277 -16.23 24.85 9.72
C LEU A 277 -15.78 25.99 8.81
N MET A 278 -15.26 27.08 9.38
CA MET A 278 -14.70 28.19 8.60
C MET A 278 -13.49 27.74 7.77
N LYS A 279 -12.63 26.90 8.34
CA LYS A 279 -11.50 26.30 7.60
C LYS A 279 -11.97 25.35 6.49
N ALA A 280 -12.96 24.53 6.76
CA ALA A 280 -13.56 23.65 5.76
C ALA A 280 -14.14 24.48 4.59
N ALA A 281 -14.81 25.60 4.86
CA ALA A 281 -15.29 26.50 3.81
C ALA A 281 -14.13 27.09 2.99
N GLU A 282 -13.06 27.61 3.63
CA GLU A 282 -11.84 28.12 2.97
C GLU A 282 -11.26 27.06 2.01
N TRP A 283 -11.17 25.81 2.44
CA TRP A 283 -10.59 24.74 1.63
C TRP A 283 -11.50 24.28 0.50
N ALA A 284 -12.80 24.26 0.72
CA ALA A 284 -13.78 23.98 -0.33
C ALA A 284 -13.80 25.09 -1.38
N GLU A 285 -13.70 26.36 -0.99
CA GLU A 285 -13.56 27.49 -1.90
C GLU A 285 -12.27 27.37 -2.72
N ARG A 286 -11.15 27.04 -2.07
CA ARG A 286 -9.90 26.77 -2.78
C ARG A 286 -10.05 25.62 -3.77
N ALA A 287 -10.77 24.56 -3.43
CA ALA A 287 -11.05 23.46 -4.34
C ALA A 287 -11.88 23.92 -5.56
N LEU A 288 -12.82 24.85 -5.39
CA LEU A 288 -13.58 25.47 -6.49
C LEU A 288 -12.69 26.34 -7.41
N GLU A 289 -11.74 27.08 -6.85
CA GLU A 289 -10.76 27.83 -7.66
C GLU A 289 -9.94 26.92 -8.57
N LEU A 290 -9.59 25.73 -8.09
CA LEU A 290 -8.84 24.74 -8.88
C LEU A 290 -9.73 24.05 -9.92
N ARG A 291 -10.97 23.74 -9.56
CA ARG A 291 -11.97 23.15 -10.45
C ARG A 291 -13.38 23.31 -9.88
N GLU A 292 -14.28 23.90 -10.63
CA GLU A 292 -15.68 24.01 -10.28
C GLU A 292 -16.39 22.68 -10.43
N LEU A 293 -16.95 22.17 -9.33
CA LEU A 293 -17.77 20.96 -9.27
C LEU A 293 -18.99 21.21 -8.39
N PHE A 294 -20.14 20.66 -8.79
CA PHE A 294 -21.40 20.75 -8.04
C PHE A 294 -21.23 20.32 -6.58
N ASP A 295 -20.64 19.13 -6.36
CA ASP A 295 -20.45 18.58 -5.01
C ASP A 295 -19.61 19.51 -4.13
N THR A 296 -18.62 20.21 -4.71
CA THR A 296 -17.79 21.17 -3.97
C THR A 296 -18.56 22.41 -3.57
N TYR A 297 -19.47 22.92 -4.43
CA TYR A 297 -20.40 23.97 -4.07
C TYR A 297 -21.32 23.55 -2.90
N MET A 298 -21.77 22.29 -2.86
CA MET A 298 -22.60 21.78 -1.76
C MET A 298 -21.80 21.67 -0.45
N VAL A 299 -20.51 21.34 -0.49
CA VAL A 299 -19.64 21.39 0.69
C VAL A 299 -19.55 22.81 1.26
N CYS A 300 -19.34 23.84 0.41
CA CYS A 300 -19.35 25.25 0.84
C CYS A 300 -20.70 25.63 1.47
N ALA A 301 -21.80 25.33 0.78
CA ALA A 301 -23.14 25.65 1.26
C ALA A 301 -23.41 25.01 2.63
N LYS A 302 -23.02 23.75 2.81
CA LYS A 302 -23.17 23.02 4.08
C LYS A 302 -22.34 23.64 5.20
N ALA A 303 -21.07 23.95 4.96
CA ALA A 303 -20.20 24.56 5.96
C ALA A 303 -20.74 25.90 6.42
N TYR A 304 -21.13 26.79 5.48
CA TYR A 304 -21.73 28.08 5.81
C TYR A 304 -23.06 27.97 6.51
N SER A 305 -23.94 27.06 6.08
CA SER A 305 -25.23 26.80 6.73
C SER A 305 -25.05 26.39 8.20
N LYS A 306 -24.12 25.46 8.49
CA LYS A 306 -23.82 25.05 9.87
C LYS A 306 -23.23 26.16 10.74
N MET A 307 -22.56 27.14 10.14
CA MET A 307 -22.09 28.34 10.87
C MET A 307 -23.17 29.40 11.12
N GLY A 308 -24.37 29.22 10.56
CA GLY A 308 -25.45 30.20 10.58
C GLY A 308 -25.31 31.32 9.52
N GLU A 309 -24.36 31.18 8.59
CA GLU A 309 -24.11 32.13 7.48
C GLU A 309 -25.05 31.83 6.31
N THR A 310 -26.36 31.93 6.54
CA THR A 310 -27.42 31.49 5.62
C THR A 310 -27.31 32.10 4.24
N GLU A 311 -26.97 33.40 4.16
CA GLU A 311 -26.86 34.10 2.87
C GLU A 311 -25.72 33.56 2.01
N LYS A 312 -24.56 33.30 2.62
CA LYS A 312 -23.44 32.66 1.91
C LYS A 312 -23.77 31.23 1.49
N ALA A 313 -24.41 30.46 2.36
CA ALA A 313 -24.86 29.11 2.03
C ALA A 313 -25.76 29.11 0.78
N ARG A 314 -26.73 30.06 0.72
CA ARG A 314 -27.64 30.25 -0.41
C ARG A 314 -26.87 30.62 -1.69
N GLN A 315 -25.90 31.54 -1.60
CA GLN A 315 -25.09 31.96 -2.76
C GLN A 315 -24.31 30.78 -3.38
N PHE A 316 -23.67 29.95 -2.53
CA PHE A 316 -22.97 28.76 -3.02
C PHE A 316 -23.93 27.71 -3.60
N ALA A 317 -25.05 27.48 -2.97
CA ALA A 317 -26.08 26.56 -3.47
C ALA A 317 -26.65 27.01 -4.83
N GLN A 318 -26.86 28.31 -5.00
CA GLN A 318 -27.35 28.89 -6.26
C GLN A 318 -26.34 28.69 -7.39
N LYS A 319 -25.04 28.98 -7.17
CA LYS A 319 -23.98 28.73 -8.13
C LYS A 319 -23.85 27.25 -8.50
N GLY A 320 -23.94 26.35 -7.51
CA GLY A 320 -23.97 24.92 -7.73
C GLY A 320 -25.14 24.49 -8.59
N LYS A 321 -26.35 25.00 -8.31
CA LYS A 321 -27.55 24.74 -9.12
C LYS A 321 -27.39 25.17 -10.57
N GLU A 322 -26.85 26.36 -10.80
CA GLU A 322 -26.58 26.89 -12.15
C GLU A 322 -25.61 25.98 -12.92
N LEU A 323 -24.51 25.55 -12.25
CA LEU A 323 -23.57 24.60 -12.83
C LEU A 323 -24.21 23.24 -13.17
N ALA A 324 -25.02 22.72 -12.25
CA ALA A 324 -25.73 21.44 -12.48
C ALA A 324 -26.70 21.52 -13.65
N ILE A 325 -27.49 22.61 -13.77
CA ILE A 325 -28.38 22.87 -14.92
C ILE A 325 -27.59 22.92 -16.23
N LYS A 326 -26.47 23.66 -16.24
CA LYS A 326 -25.58 23.74 -17.41
C LYS A 326 -25.05 22.36 -17.83
N ASN A 327 -24.73 21.51 -16.87
CA ASN A 327 -24.19 20.16 -17.08
C ASN A 327 -25.29 19.09 -17.24
N LYS A 328 -26.58 19.47 -17.25
CA LYS A 328 -27.74 18.56 -17.31
C LYS A 328 -27.70 17.46 -16.23
N SER A 329 -27.26 17.82 -15.02
CA SER A 329 -27.19 16.95 -13.83
C SER A 329 -28.22 17.34 -12.77
N SER A 330 -28.43 16.48 -11.79
CA SER A 330 -29.33 16.73 -10.66
C SER A 330 -28.78 17.84 -9.76
N TYR A 331 -29.69 18.70 -9.26
CA TYR A 331 -29.38 19.77 -8.28
C TYR A 331 -30.24 19.67 -7.01
N THR A 332 -30.87 18.55 -6.76
CA THR A 332 -31.81 18.36 -5.61
C THR A 332 -31.17 18.73 -4.27
N GLU A 333 -29.87 18.44 -4.11
CA GLU A 333 -29.16 18.79 -2.88
C GLU A 333 -29.06 20.32 -2.65
N ALA A 334 -28.96 21.12 -3.72
CA ALA A 334 -28.91 22.58 -3.59
C ALA A 334 -30.23 23.17 -3.02
N GLU A 335 -31.37 22.56 -3.30
CA GLU A 335 -32.70 23.08 -2.93
C GLU A 335 -32.92 23.18 -1.41
N GLN A 336 -32.21 22.37 -0.63
CA GLN A 336 -32.27 22.44 0.85
C GLN A 336 -31.69 23.74 1.41
N TYR A 337 -30.77 24.39 0.70
CA TYR A 337 -30.12 25.65 1.11
C TYR A 337 -30.74 26.89 0.45
N LEU A 338 -31.65 26.73 -0.51
CA LEU A 338 -32.32 27.80 -1.25
C LEU A 338 -33.65 28.22 -0.64
N LYS A 339 -34.15 27.44 0.32
CA LYS A 339 -35.39 27.71 1.09
C LYS A 339 -35.16 28.77 2.20
#